data_989b7d0570dc44e1c75b7b638f615cf4
#
_entry.id   989b7d0570dc44e1c75b7b638f615cf4
#
_cell.length_a   1.000
_cell.length_b   1.000
_cell.length_c   1.000
_cell.angle_alpha   90.00
_cell.angle_beta   90.00
_cell.angle_gamma   90.00
#
_symmetry.space_group_name_H-M   'P 1'
#
loop_
_entity.id
_entity.type
_entity.pdbx_description
1 polymer ?
#
loop_
_entity_poly.entity_id
_entity_poly.type
_entity_poly.pdbx_seq_one_letter_code
_entity_poly.pdbx_strand_id
1 'polypeptide(L)'
;MWVWFLWCYSQWWRCISCIFSLSKWCWLWCLLPVITDQGSSDNTDFILSKHAFSRMAQTTDAAASLLALGVVDIEYRRVACSYPDKNITIKIDESSNNPYYLAFVIWYQQGRRDITAVQLCETQNFVCQLLDRSHGAVWTTTSPPSGPLSLRMLFSDEEEGEETWVVPVNNIPGDWKAGETYDSGVQVNQ
;
A
#
# COMPACT_ATOMS: atom_id res chain seq x y z
N MET A 1 1.83 19.08 15.14
CA MET A 1 1.73 17.62 15.19
C MET A 1 2.31 17.12 13.88
N TRP A 2 3.57 16.70 13.88
CA TRP A 2 4.28 16.28 12.67
C TRP A 2 4.01 14.80 12.47
N VAL A 3 3.33 14.45 11.39
CA VAL A 3 3.09 13.07 10.99
C VAL A 3 4.17 12.73 9.97
N TRP A 4 5.10 11.84 10.36
CA TRP A 4 6.12 11.31 9.48
C TRP A 4 5.60 10.02 8.88
N PHE A 5 5.49 9.96 7.56
CA PHE A 5 5.08 8.76 6.81
C PHE A 5 6.31 8.10 6.20
N LEU A 6 6.22 6.82 5.93
CA LEU A 6 7.27 6.12 5.21
C LEU A 6 7.18 6.41 3.72
N TRP A 7 8.27 6.83 3.12
CA TRP A 7 8.35 7.27 1.75
C TRP A 7 9.37 6.46 0.94
N CYS A 8 9.02 6.02 -0.26
CA CYS A 8 9.96 5.54 -1.26
C CYS A 8 9.70 6.25 -2.59
N TYR A 9 10.76 6.65 -3.25
CA TYR A 9 10.74 7.36 -4.53
C TYR A 9 10.45 6.39 -5.70
N SER A 10 9.69 5.49 -5.67
CA SER A 10 9.11 4.77 -6.80
C SER A 10 8.24 3.61 -6.33
N GLN A 11 7.00 3.73 -6.64
CA GLN A 11 6.05 2.65 -6.85
C GLN A 11 5.80 1.68 -5.68
N TRP A 12 4.57 1.76 -5.08
CA TRP A 12 3.75 0.62 -4.75
C TRP A 12 3.87 0.06 -3.33
N TRP A 13 2.76 -0.34 -2.78
CA TRP A 13 2.59 -1.10 -1.54
C TRP A 13 3.58 -2.25 -1.44
N ARG A 14 4.69 -2.05 -0.75
CA ARG A 14 5.74 -3.05 -0.60
C ARG A 14 6.08 -3.23 0.87
N CYS A 15 6.15 -4.46 1.31
CA CYS A 15 6.79 -4.78 2.58
C CYS A 15 8.30 -4.69 2.41
N ILE A 16 8.92 -3.84 3.18
CA ILE A 16 10.38 -3.68 3.20
C ILE A 16 10.91 -4.15 4.55
N SER A 17 11.84 -5.07 4.53
CA SER A 17 12.65 -5.37 5.70
C SER A 17 13.83 -4.41 5.75
N CYS A 18 13.81 -3.50 6.68
CA CYS A 18 14.97 -2.67 6.96
C CYS A 18 15.89 -3.41 7.91
N ILE A 19 17.07 -3.78 7.44
CA ILE A 19 18.14 -4.31 8.28
C ILE A 19 19.09 -3.14 8.53
N PHE A 20 19.16 -2.70 9.77
CA PHE A 20 20.07 -1.63 10.14
C PHE A 20 21.44 -2.22 10.45
N SER A 21 22.42 -1.88 9.65
CA SER A 21 23.82 -1.98 9.99
C SER A 21 24.37 -0.58 10.14
N LEU A 22 24.24 -0.01 11.30
CA LEU A 22 25.14 1.05 11.70
C LEU A 22 26.42 0.38 12.18
N SER A 23 27.48 0.49 11.40
CA SER A 23 28.80 -0.08 11.66
C SER A 23 29.44 0.33 13.00
N LYS A 24 28.74 1.06 13.86
CA LYS A 24 29.18 1.54 15.18
C LYS A 24 28.22 1.29 16.36
N TRP A 25 26.95 0.88 16.13
CA TRP A 25 25.97 0.74 17.23
C TRP A 25 25.14 -0.53 17.05
N CYS A 26 25.45 -1.58 17.78
CA CYS A 26 24.77 -2.88 17.81
C CYS A 26 23.37 -2.85 18.48
N TRP A 27 22.60 -1.76 18.37
CA TRP A 27 21.42 -1.51 19.20
C TRP A 27 20.13 -1.31 18.41
N LEU A 28 20.08 -1.69 17.13
CA LEU A 28 18.91 -1.47 16.28
C LEU A 28 18.26 -2.81 15.84
N TRP A 29 16.93 -2.81 15.82
CA TRP A 29 16.11 -3.95 15.40
C TRP A 29 15.70 -3.83 13.94
N CYS A 30 15.42 -4.99 13.33
CA CYS A 30 14.79 -5.03 12.02
C CYS A 30 13.33 -4.60 12.13
N LEU A 31 12.93 -3.62 11.33
CA LEU A 31 11.56 -3.17 11.18
C LEU A 31 11.01 -3.66 9.84
N LEU A 32 9.76 -4.13 9.83
CA LEU A 32 9.03 -4.53 8.62
C LEU A 32 7.92 -3.50 8.35
N PRO A 33 8.24 -2.35 7.74
CA PRO A 33 7.23 -1.38 7.37
C PRO A 33 6.54 -1.76 6.07
N VAL A 34 5.31 -1.29 5.92
CA VAL A 34 4.59 -1.26 4.65
C VAL A 34 4.64 0.15 4.10
N ILE A 35 5.04 0.30 2.84
CA ILE A 35 5.02 1.60 2.17
C ILE A 35 3.58 1.90 1.78
N THR A 36 3.05 3.03 2.24
CA THR A 36 1.64 3.40 2.03
C THR A 36 1.47 4.63 1.17
N ASP A 37 2.53 5.41 0.97
CA ASP A 37 2.42 6.67 0.25
C ASP A 37 3.72 7.03 -0.46
N GLN A 38 3.63 7.99 -1.37
CA GLN A 38 4.76 8.57 -2.08
C GLN A 38 4.95 10.01 -1.62
N GLY A 39 6.16 10.41 -1.37
CA GLY A 39 6.45 11.75 -0.97
C GLY A 39 7.79 12.27 -1.51
N SER A 40 8.20 13.53 -1.26
CA SER A 40 9.50 14.09 -1.58
C SER A 40 10.17 14.66 -0.34
N SER A 41 11.36 14.21 -0.03
CA SER A 41 12.23 14.93 0.89
C SER A 41 13.60 15.05 0.25
N ASP A 42 14.19 16.22 0.40
CA ASP A 42 15.54 16.45 -0.08
C ASP A 42 16.51 15.55 0.71
N ASN A 43 17.20 14.67 -0.01
CA ASN A 43 18.27 13.80 0.51
C ASN A 43 17.87 12.66 1.46
N THR A 44 16.64 12.16 1.43
CA THR A 44 16.28 10.92 2.15
C THR A 44 15.48 9.96 1.26
N ASP A 45 15.83 8.66 1.30
CA ASP A 45 15.15 7.62 0.51
C ASP A 45 13.84 7.19 1.16
N PHE A 46 13.76 7.23 2.49
CA PHE A 46 12.60 6.82 3.27
C PHE A 46 12.26 7.82 4.36
N ILE A 47 10.97 8.08 4.53
CA ILE A 47 10.42 8.85 5.65
C ILE A 47 9.56 7.94 6.50
N LEU A 48 9.91 7.77 7.76
CA LEU A 48 9.17 6.95 8.71
C LEU A 48 8.31 7.82 9.63
N SER A 49 7.15 7.29 10.03
CA SER A 49 6.42 7.89 11.14
C SER A 49 7.30 7.91 12.40
N LYS A 50 7.11 8.91 13.27
CA LYS A 50 7.84 8.99 14.53
C LYS A 50 7.76 7.69 15.34
N HIS A 51 6.59 7.05 15.33
CA HIS A 51 6.38 5.76 16.00
C HIS A 51 7.22 4.65 15.36
N ALA A 52 7.19 4.52 14.04
CA ALA A 52 7.99 3.51 13.32
C ALA A 52 9.49 3.76 13.51
N PHE A 53 9.94 5.01 13.41
CA PHE A 53 11.34 5.39 13.58
C PHE A 53 11.86 5.07 14.99
N SER A 54 11.08 5.38 16.03
CA SER A 54 11.44 5.06 17.41
C SER A 54 11.48 3.55 17.71
N ARG A 55 10.63 2.77 17.02
CA ARG A 55 10.58 1.29 17.16
C ARG A 55 11.82 0.58 16.61
N MET A 56 12.65 1.26 15.84
CA MET A 56 13.94 0.74 15.41
C MET A 56 14.94 0.60 16.54
N ALA A 57 14.78 1.36 17.61
CA ALA A 57 15.65 1.31 18.78
C ALA A 57 15.21 0.23 19.78
N GLN A 58 16.18 -0.38 20.46
CA GLN A 58 15.94 -1.45 21.44
C GLN A 58 15.44 -0.95 22.79
N THR A 59 15.78 0.28 23.15
CA THR A 59 15.43 0.88 24.43
C THR A 59 14.81 2.25 24.25
N THR A 60 14.10 2.73 25.25
CA THR A 60 13.50 4.08 25.26
C THR A 60 14.52 5.19 25.11
N ASP A 61 15.70 5.04 25.76
CA ASP A 61 16.77 6.03 25.70
C ASP A 61 17.44 6.05 24.31
N ALA A 62 17.63 4.87 23.71
CA ALA A 62 18.11 4.76 22.35
C ALA A 62 17.10 5.32 21.33
N ALA A 63 15.79 5.15 21.59
CA ALA A 63 14.73 5.74 20.76
C ALA A 63 14.74 7.27 20.82
N ALA A 64 14.92 7.83 22.02
CA ALA A 64 15.05 9.29 22.18
C ALA A 64 16.29 9.83 21.43
N SER A 65 17.42 9.14 21.54
CA SER A 65 18.65 9.50 20.85
C SER A 65 18.49 9.39 19.31
N LEU A 66 17.84 8.32 18.82
CA LEU A 66 17.55 8.12 17.40
C LEU A 66 16.67 9.26 16.85
N LEU A 67 15.61 9.61 17.59
CA LEU A 67 14.71 10.71 17.22
C LEU A 67 15.41 12.07 17.21
N ALA A 68 16.41 12.26 18.08
CA ALA A 68 17.20 13.48 18.11
C ALA A 68 18.15 13.61 16.90
N LEU A 69 18.62 12.49 16.34
CA LEU A 69 19.42 12.48 15.11
C LEU A 69 18.60 12.88 13.89
N GLY A 70 17.33 12.48 13.84
CA GLY A 70 16.39 12.81 12.77
C GLY A 70 16.62 12.04 11.48
N VAL A 71 17.86 11.90 11.01
CA VAL A 71 18.24 11.15 9.78
C VAL A 71 19.36 10.18 10.11
N VAL A 72 19.25 8.96 9.58
CA VAL A 72 20.24 7.89 9.79
C VAL A 72 20.41 7.07 8.53
N ASP A 73 21.60 6.54 8.32
CA ASP A 73 21.86 5.58 7.25
C ASP A 73 21.24 4.22 7.58
N ILE A 74 20.63 3.58 6.59
CA ILE A 74 19.98 2.28 6.72
C ILE A 74 20.40 1.33 5.61
N GLU A 75 20.31 0.04 5.89
CA GLU A 75 20.28 -1.01 4.88
C GLU A 75 18.85 -1.55 4.80
N TYR A 76 18.36 -1.80 3.60
CA TYR A 76 17.01 -2.33 3.41
C TYR A 76 16.97 -3.38 2.31
N ARG A 77 15.95 -4.23 2.36
CA ARG A 77 15.60 -5.14 1.28
C ARG A 77 14.08 -5.27 1.16
N ARG A 78 13.61 -5.52 -0.04
CA ARG A 78 12.22 -5.88 -0.29
C ARG A 78 11.96 -7.31 0.22
N VAL A 79 10.82 -7.51 0.88
CA VAL A 79 10.36 -8.81 1.35
C VAL A 79 8.90 -9.03 0.98
N ALA A 80 8.48 -10.30 0.91
CA ALA A 80 7.08 -10.64 0.72
C ALA A 80 6.24 -10.15 1.91
N CYS A 81 5.11 -9.52 1.62
CA CYS A 81 4.11 -9.22 2.63
C CYS A 81 3.38 -10.49 3.04
N SER A 82 3.05 -10.61 4.32
CA SER A 82 2.26 -11.71 4.83
C SER A 82 1.11 -11.18 5.70
N TYR A 83 -0.10 -11.54 5.31
CA TYR A 83 -1.32 -11.20 6.02
C TYR A 83 -2.15 -12.47 6.23
N PRO A 84 -1.77 -13.34 7.19
CA PRO A 84 -2.47 -14.58 7.43
C PRO A 84 -3.96 -14.31 7.73
N ASP A 85 -4.82 -15.17 7.19
CA ASP A 85 -6.28 -15.14 7.40
C ASP A 85 -6.96 -13.84 6.93
N LYS A 86 -6.33 -13.09 6.01
CA LYS A 86 -6.91 -11.89 5.41
C LYS A 86 -6.97 -12.00 3.90
N ASN A 87 -8.10 -11.61 3.35
CA ASN A 87 -8.25 -11.36 1.92
C ASN A 87 -7.77 -9.96 1.55
N ILE A 88 -7.49 -9.75 0.28
CA ILE A 88 -7.36 -8.42 -0.27
C ILE A 88 -8.64 -7.66 0.02
N THR A 89 -8.52 -6.45 0.47
CA THR A 89 -9.63 -5.64 0.94
C THR A 89 -9.60 -4.28 0.25
N ILE A 90 -10.76 -3.82 -0.22
CA ILE A 90 -10.92 -2.55 -0.91
C ILE A 90 -11.52 -1.56 0.09
N LYS A 91 -10.75 -0.54 0.46
CA LYS A 91 -11.25 0.55 1.31
C LYS A 91 -11.58 1.76 0.46
N ILE A 92 -12.84 2.16 0.46
CA ILE A 92 -13.28 3.39 -0.20
C ILE A 92 -12.76 4.59 0.59
N ASP A 93 -12.16 5.52 -0.12
CA ASP A 93 -11.65 6.76 0.47
C ASP A 93 -12.79 7.65 0.94
N GLU A 94 -12.55 8.40 2.02
CA GLU A 94 -13.56 9.28 2.61
C GLU A 94 -13.92 10.47 1.71
N SER A 95 -13.06 10.81 0.74
CA SER A 95 -13.32 11.85 -0.26
C SER A 95 -14.26 11.39 -1.38
N SER A 96 -14.60 10.11 -1.44
CA SER A 96 -15.47 9.54 -2.47
C SER A 96 -16.91 10.05 -2.36
N ASN A 97 -17.58 10.20 -3.50
CA ASN A 97 -18.95 10.69 -3.59
C ASN A 97 -19.75 9.89 -4.63
N ASN A 98 -20.54 8.95 -4.17
CA ASN A 98 -21.41 8.14 -5.03
C ASN A 98 -22.55 9.00 -5.64
N PRO A 99 -22.81 8.99 -6.95
CA PRO A 99 -22.17 8.16 -7.99
C PRO A 99 -21.06 8.89 -8.78
N TYR A 100 -20.57 10.03 -8.36
CA TYR A 100 -19.80 10.95 -9.18
C TYR A 100 -18.28 10.74 -9.12
N TYR A 101 -17.77 10.30 -7.99
CA TYR A 101 -16.34 10.15 -7.77
C TYR A 101 -16.04 8.96 -6.87
N LEU A 102 -15.20 8.06 -7.35
CA LEU A 102 -14.75 6.91 -6.59
C LEU A 102 -13.24 6.95 -6.45
N ALA A 103 -12.77 6.93 -5.21
CA ALA A 103 -11.39 6.76 -4.84
C ALA A 103 -11.29 5.60 -3.84
N PHE A 104 -10.29 4.75 -3.96
CA PHE A 104 -10.10 3.64 -3.03
C PHE A 104 -8.64 3.21 -2.96
N VAL A 105 -8.33 2.49 -1.90
CA VAL A 105 -7.07 1.82 -1.69
C VAL A 105 -7.28 0.31 -1.55
N ILE A 106 -6.31 -0.47 -2.00
CA ILE A 106 -6.32 -1.93 -1.91
C ILE A 106 -5.41 -2.31 -0.76
N TRP A 107 -5.96 -3.01 0.25
CA TRP A 107 -5.25 -3.41 1.46
C TRP A 107 -5.00 -4.91 1.53
N TYR A 108 -4.03 -5.31 2.35
CA TYR A 108 -3.71 -6.69 2.69
C TYR A 108 -3.28 -7.55 1.51
N GLN A 109 -2.75 -6.94 0.45
CA GLN A 109 -2.11 -7.68 -0.62
C GLN A 109 -0.91 -8.45 -0.08
N GLN A 110 -0.91 -9.76 -0.26
CA GLN A 110 0.16 -10.66 0.16
C GLN A 110 1.17 -10.88 -0.97
N GLY A 111 2.38 -11.36 -0.61
CA GLY A 111 3.42 -11.71 -1.58
C GLY A 111 4.35 -10.57 -1.96
N ARG A 112 5.06 -10.75 -3.08
CA ARG A 112 6.07 -9.83 -3.60
C ARG A 112 5.60 -9.07 -4.84
N ARG A 113 4.54 -9.54 -5.49
CA ARG A 113 4.00 -8.95 -6.72
C ARG A 113 3.39 -7.58 -6.47
N ASP A 114 3.46 -6.70 -7.46
CA ASP A 114 2.88 -5.36 -7.40
C ASP A 114 1.59 -5.29 -8.22
N ILE A 115 0.64 -4.48 -7.77
CA ILE A 115 -0.53 -4.13 -8.57
C ILE A 115 -0.14 -2.99 -9.51
N THR A 116 0.01 -3.29 -10.79
CA THR A 116 0.46 -2.34 -11.81
C THR A 116 -0.69 -1.63 -12.53
N ALA A 117 -1.85 -2.27 -12.60
CA ALA A 117 -3.05 -1.70 -13.17
C ALA A 117 -4.30 -2.19 -12.46
N VAL A 118 -5.33 -1.37 -12.43
CA VAL A 118 -6.64 -1.72 -11.89
C VAL A 118 -7.71 -1.31 -12.89
N GLN A 119 -8.64 -2.22 -13.15
CA GLN A 119 -9.83 -1.97 -13.95
C GLN A 119 -11.09 -2.09 -13.09
N LEU A 120 -12.03 -1.22 -13.35
CA LEU A 120 -13.37 -1.25 -12.77
C LEU A 120 -14.37 -1.60 -13.86
N CYS A 121 -15.16 -2.66 -13.67
CA CYS A 121 -16.06 -3.19 -14.65
C CYS A 121 -17.49 -3.18 -14.13
N GLU A 122 -18.45 -2.81 -14.98
CA GLU A 122 -19.87 -3.06 -14.71
C GLU A 122 -20.16 -4.56 -14.76
N THR A 123 -20.90 -5.05 -13.79
CA THR A 123 -21.24 -6.48 -13.73
C THR A 123 -22.32 -6.88 -14.75
N GLN A 124 -23.08 -5.92 -15.26
CA GLN A 124 -24.19 -6.19 -16.19
C GLN A 124 -23.78 -6.29 -17.64
N ASN A 125 -22.88 -5.44 -18.12
CA ASN A 125 -22.48 -5.34 -19.52
C ASN A 125 -21.00 -5.64 -19.75
N PHE A 126 -20.23 -5.88 -18.67
CA PHE A 126 -18.79 -6.16 -18.71
C PHE A 126 -17.93 -5.06 -19.34
N VAL A 127 -18.44 -3.86 -19.43
CA VAL A 127 -17.64 -2.70 -19.83
C VAL A 127 -16.67 -2.37 -18.73
N CYS A 128 -15.38 -2.39 -19.04
CA CYS A 128 -14.30 -2.13 -18.09
C CYS A 128 -13.61 -0.80 -18.38
N GLN A 129 -13.31 -0.07 -17.36
CA GLN A 129 -12.59 1.19 -17.35
C GLN A 129 -11.27 1.01 -16.62
N LEU A 130 -10.17 1.39 -17.24
CA LEU A 130 -8.88 1.48 -16.55
C LEU A 130 -8.92 2.66 -15.58
N LEU A 131 -8.45 2.44 -14.36
CA LEU A 131 -8.41 3.48 -13.35
C LEU A 131 -7.09 4.23 -13.36
N ASP A 132 -7.16 5.50 -13.09
CA ASP A 132 -5.99 6.33 -12.87
C ASP A 132 -5.49 6.15 -11.44
N ARG A 133 -4.17 6.15 -11.31
CA ARG A 133 -3.54 6.22 -10.02
C ARG A 133 -3.27 7.68 -9.69
N SER A 134 -3.87 8.16 -8.61
CA SER A 134 -3.72 9.54 -8.18
C SER A 134 -2.36 9.76 -7.51
N HIS A 135 -2.29 9.59 -6.21
CA HIS A 135 -1.06 9.71 -5.42
C HIS A 135 -0.98 8.54 -4.45
N GLY A 136 0.24 8.10 -4.16
CA GLY A 136 0.44 6.92 -3.33
C GLY A 136 -0.25 5.69 -3.94
N ALA A 137 -1.05 4.99 -3.17
CA ALA A 137 -1.76 3.77 -3.55
C ALA A 137 -3.25 3.99 -3.87
N VAL A 138 -3.67 5.23 -4.06
CA VAL A 138 -5.07 5.59 -4.29
C VAL A 138 -5.41 5.46 -5.78
N TRP A 139 -6.39 4.62 -6.10
CA TRP A 139 -6.98 4.46 -7.42
C TRP A 139 -8.25 5.30 -7.52
N THR A 140 -8.40 6.01 -8.62
CA THR A 140 -9.49 6.99 -8.77
C THR A 140 -10.19 6.91 -10.12
N THR A 141 -11.47 7.30 -10.12
CA THR A 141 -12.23 7.61 -11.31
C THR A 141 -13.25 8.70 -11.03
N THR A 142 -13.42 9.61 -11.98
CA THR A 142 -14.38 10.73 -11.91
C THR A 142 -15.78 10.35 -12.43
N SER A 143 -15.96 9.18 -12.96
CA SER A 143 -17.24 8.71 -13.48
C SER A 143 -17.32 7.21 -13.30
N PRO A 144 -17.47 6.73 -12.05
CA PRO A 144 -17.60 5.31 -11.81
C PRO A 144 -18.85 4.78 -12.51
N PRO A 145 -18.80 3.57 -13.09
CA PRO A 145 -19.97 2.94 -13.66
C PRO A 145 -21.08 2.77 -12.62
N SER A 146 -22.33 2.69 -13.07
CA SER A 146 -23.48 2.47 -12.19
C SER A 146 -23.68 0.99 -11.85
N GLY A 147 -24.26 0.72 -10.69
CA GLY A 147 -24.58 -0.63 -10.22
C GLY A 147 -23.41 -1.31 -9.49
N PRO A 148 -23.51 -2.61 -9.23
CA PRO A 148 -22.42 -3.36 -8.63
C PRO A 148 -21.20 -3.38 -9.54
N LEU A 149 -20.00 -3.19 -8.93
CA LEU A 149 -18.76 -3.03 -9.66
C LEU A 149 -17.84 -4.22 -9.41
N SER A 150 -17.34 -4.82 -10.47
CA SER A 150 -16.29 -5.83 -10.43
C SER A 150 -14.93 -5.17 -10.60
N LEU A 151 -14.01 -5.48 -9.70
CA LEU A 151 -12.64 -5.00 -9.79
C LEU A 151 -11.77 -6.04 -10.52
N ARG A 152 -10.78 -5.58 -11.26
CA ARG A 152 -9.71 -6.43 -11.81
C ARG A 152 -8.37 -5.80 -11.49
N MET A 153 -7.47 -6.57 -10.95
CA MET A 153 -6.14 -6.13 -10.54
C MET A 153 -5.09 -6.87 -11.36
N LEU A 154 -4.20 -6.14 -12.01
CA LEU A 154 -3.04 -6.70 -12.70
C LEU A 154 -1.86 -6.76 -11.74
N PHE A 155 -1.39 -7.96 -11.49
CA PHE A 155 -0.20 -8.21 -10.69
C PHE A 155 0.99 -8.46 -11.60
N SER A 156 2.11 -7.82 -11.32
CA SER A 156 3.37 -8.02 -12.02
C SER A 156 4.48 -8.36 -11.04
N ASP A 157 5.33 -9.30 -11.41
CA ASP A 157 6.59 -9.59 -10.72
C ASP A 157 7.74 -8.95 -11.49
N GLU A 158 8.54 -8.12 -10.81
CA GLU A 158 9.69 -7.46 -11.45
C GLU A 158 10.81 -8.45 -11.79
N GLU A 159 10.94 -9.55 -11.03
CA GLU A 159 12.02 -10.52 -11.21
C GLU A 159 11.68 -11.54 -12.31
N GLU A 160 10.41 -11.98 -12.39
CA GLU A 160 9.95 -13.00 -13.33
C GLU A 160 9.31 -12.41 -14.57
N GLY A 161 8.89 -11.14 -14.55
CA GLY A 161 8.22 -10.46 -15.66
C GLY A 161 6.83 -11.03 -15.97
N GLU A 162 6.28 -11.84 -15.08
CA GLU A 162 4.98 -12.45 -15.24
C GLU A 162 3.86 -11.50 -14.81
N GLU A 163 2.88 -11.32 -15.68
CA GLU A 163 1.69 -10.53 -15.42
C GLU A 163 0.47 -11.42 -15.26
N THR A 164 -0.31 -11.20 -14.21
CA THR A 164 -1.50 -11.99 -13.93
C THR A 164 -2.66 -11.11 -13.49
N TRP A 165 -3.80 -11.25 -14.17
CA TRP A 165 -5.03 -10.61 -13.75
C TRP A 165 -5.72 -11.40 -12.63
N VAL A 166 -6.02 -10.73 -11.53
CA VAL A 166 -6.81 -11.27 -10.42
C VAL A 166 -8.14 -10.54 -10.35
N VAL A 167 -9.22 -11.31 -10.34
CA VAL A 167 -10.58 -10.80 -10.23
C VAL A 167 -11.14 -11.21 -8.88
N PRO A 168 -11.57 -10.28 -8.04
CA PRO A 168 -12.29 -10.56 -6.81
C PRO A 168 -13.52 -11.45 -7.02
N VAL A 169 -13.81 -12.29 -6.04
CA VAL A 169 -15.07 -13.06 -6.02
C VAL A 169 -16.23 -12.14 -5.65
N ASN A 170 -15.98 -11.22 -4.73
CA ASN A 170 -16.98 -10.28 -4.26
C ASN A 170 -16.91 -8.97 -5.05
N ASN A 171 -18.07 -8.44 -5.41
CA ASN A 171 -18.19 -7.14 -6.07
C ASN A 171 -18.35 -6.01 -5.04
N ILE A 172 -17.98 -4.81 -5.44
CA ILE A 172 -18.35 -3.60 -4.70
C ILE A 172 -19.84 -3.32 -4.99
N PRO A 173 -20.72 -3.18 -3.98
CA PRO A 173 -22.14 -2.92 -4.21
C PRO A 173 -22.36 -1.58 -4.90
N GLY A 174 -23.45 -1.42 -5.66
CA GLY A 174 -23.74 -0.18 -6.38
C GLY A 174 -24.06 1.02 -5.47
N ASP A 175 -24.46 0.75 -4.25
CA ASP A 175 -24.75 1.74 -3.19
C ASP A 175 -23.55 1.93 -2.23
N TRP A 176 -22.34 1.67 -2.73
CA TRP A 176 -21.10 1.84 -1.95
C TRP A 176 -21.03 3.23 -1.28
N LYS A 177 -20.40 3.29 -0.13
CA LYS A 177 -20.25 4.51 0.65
C LYS A 177 -18.80 4.85 0.93
N ALA A 178 -18.53 6.15 1.02
CA ALA A 178 -17.23 6.67 1.45
C ALA A 178 -16.85 6.14 2.84
N GLY A 179 -15.60 5.76 3.01
CA GLY A 179 -15.06 5.21 4.25
C GLY A 179 -15.37 3.72 4.50
N GLU A 180 -16.26 3.09 3.72
CA GLU A 180 -16.55 1.66 3.86
C GLU A 180 -15.45 0.77 3.29
N THR A 181 -15.46 -0.47 3.75
CA THR A 181 -14.44 -1.46 3.41
C THR A 181 -15.10 -2.74 2.91
N TYR A 182 -14.66 -3.23 1.76
CA TYR A 182 -15.21 -4.40 1.09
C TYR A 182 -14.16 -5.50 0.96
N ASP A 183 -14.49 -6.70 1.42
CA ASP A 183 -13.64 -7.88 1.28
C ASP A 183 -13.75 -8.43 -0.16
N SER A 184 -12.63 -8.61 -0.82
CA SER A 184 -12.59 -9.11 -2.20
C SER A 184 -12.92 -10.60 -2.33
N GLY A 185 -12.83 -11.36 -1.25
CA GLY A 185 -12.97 -12.82 -1.23
C GLY A 185 -11.79 -13.55 -1.87
N VAL A 186 -10.69 -12.86 -2.20
CA VAL A 186 -9.49 -13.46 -2.80
C VAL A 186 -8.22 -13.00 -2.09
N GLN A 187 -7.20 -13.83 -2.17
CA GLN A 187 -5.83 -13.47 -1.83
C GLN A 187 -4.89 -13.99 -2.91
N VAL A 188 -3.80 -13.28 -3.15
CA VAL A 188 -2.74 -13.74 -4.06
C VAL A 188 -1.85 -14.70 -3.29
N ASN A 189 -1.88 -15.96 -3.67
CA ASN A 189 -0.93 -16.95 -3.18
C ASN A 189 0.35 -16.85 -4.01
N GLN A 190 1.49 -16.96 -3.33
CA GLN A 190 2.81 -17.05 -3.96
C GLN A 190 2.96 -18.34 -4.73
#